data_9f10985a2965fef57a74a995b20177e1
#
_entry.id   9f10985a2965fef57a74a995b20177e1
#
_cell.length_a   1.000
_cell.length_b   1.000
_cell.length_c   1.000
_cell.angle_alpha   90.00
_cell.angle_beta   90.00
_cell.angle_gamma   90.00
#
_symmetry.space_group_name_H-M   'P 1'
#
loop_
_entity.id
_entity.type
_entity.pdbx_description
1 polymer ?
#
loop_
_entity_poly.entity_id
_entity_poly.type
_entity_poly.pdbx_seq_one_letter_code
_entity_poly.pdbx_strand_id
1 'polypeptide(L)' 'MAKNNHETETNGINIIGVGTDITGDIVSNGDIRVDGSLNGKLNTKGKVVVGVTGKVNGEISCK' A
#
# COMPACT_ATOMS: atom_id res chain seq x y z
N MET A 1 -17.12 10.68 4.75
CA MET A 1 -16.98 10.26 4.50
C MET A 1 -17.13 9.30 4.08
N ALA A 2 -16.91 9.12 3.91
CA ALA A 2 -16.94 8.37 3.53
C ALA A 2 -17.04 7.45 3.20
N LYS A 3 -17.03 7.15 2.95
CA LYS A 3 -17.08 6.34 2.74
C LYS A 3 -17.07 5.43 2.25
N ASN A 4 -16.99 5.22 2.02
CA ASN A 4 -16.93 4.43 1.63
C ASN A 4 -17.11 3.51 1.14
N ASN A 5 -17.00 3.25 0.86
CA ASN A 5 -17.10 2.49 0.45
C ASN A 5 -17.23 1.55 0.08
N HIS A 6 -17.36 1.23 -0.13
CA HIS A 6 -17.42 0.42 -0.40
C HIS A 6 -17.48 -0.37 -1.07
N GLU A 7 -17.51 -0.60 -1.32
CA GLU A 7 -17.60 -1.31 -1.92
C GLU A 7 -17.34 -1.90 -2.67
N THR A 8 -17.11 -1.74 -2.72
CA THR A 8 -16.97 -2.14 -3.79
C THR A 8 -16.28 -3.19 -4.14
N GLU A 9 -16.30 -3.78 -4.59
CA GLU A 9 -15.77 -4.77 -5.02
C GLU A 9 -14.74 -4.69 -5.87
N THR A 10 -14.33 -3.79 -5.96
CA THR A 10 -13.25 -3.58 -6.79
C THR A 10 -12.11 -4.37 -6.37
N ASN A 11 -11.16 -4.52 -7.14
CA ASN A 11 -10.02 -5.30 -6.89
C ASN A 11 -9.12 -4.71 -5.88
N GLY A 12 -9.38 -3.58 -5.38
CA GLY A 12 -8.70 -3.04 -4.25
C GLY A 12 -7.23 -2.77 -4.44
N ILE A 13 -6.85 -2.22 -5.55
CA ILE A 13 -5.46 -1.83 -5.74
C ILE A 13 -5.24 -0.51 -5.04
N ASN A 14 -4.21 -0.47 -4.20
CA ASN A 14 -3.83 0.74 -3.50
C ASN A 14 -2.52 1.23 -4.08
N ILE A 15 -2.45 2.52 -4.35
CA ILE A 15 -1.25 3.11 -4.94
C ILE A 15 -0.76 4.22 -4.05
N ILE A 16 0.50 4.12 -3.65
CA ILE A 16 1.18 5.19 -2.94
C ILE A 16 1.98 5.95 -3.98
N GLY A 17 1.50 7.13 -4.34
CA GLY A 17 2.06 7.87 -5.46
C GLY A 17 3.42 8.46 -5.18
N VAL A 18 4.04 8.92 -6.24
CA VAL A 18 5.35 9.58 -6.16
C VAL A 18 5.22 10.83 -5.29
N GLY A 19 6.18 11.02 -4.40
CA GLY A 19 6.17 12.17 -3.51
C GLY A 19 5.39 11.99 -2.24
N THR A 20 4.84 10.78 -2.02
CA THR A 20 4.10 10.48 -0.81
C THR A 20 5.01 9.80 0.19
N ASP A 21 5.00 10.28 1.43
CA ASP A 21 5.75 9.67 2.51
C ASP A 21 4.77 9.19 3.56
N ILE A 22 4.88 7.93 3.90
CA ILE A 22 4.02 7.33 4.91
C ILE A 22 4.89 6.74 5.99
N THR A 23 4.53 7.03 7.23
CA THR A 23 5.22 6.47 8.39
C THR A 23 4.18 5.74 9.22
N GLY A 24 4.46 4.48 9.52
CA GLY A 24 3.55 3.68 10.35
C GLY A 24 3.28 2.34 9.70
N ASP A 25 2.19 1.71 10.14
CA ASP A 25 1.83 0.38 9.69
C ASP A 25 0.67 0.45 8.72
N ILE A 26 0.76 -0.34 7.67
CA ILE A 26 -0.30 -0.44 6.69
C ILE A 26 -0.79 -1.87 6.64
N VAL A 27 -2.09 -2.04 6.69
CA VAL A 27 -2.72 -3.35 6.56
C VAL A 27 -3.71 -3.27 5.42
N SER A 28 -3.62 -4.19 4.50
CA SER A 28 -4.49 -4.19 3.34
C SER A 28 -4.86 -5.61 2.96
N ASN A 29 -5.99 -5.76 2.32
CA ASN A 29 -6.39 -7.05 1.77
C ASN A 29 -6.12 -7.15 0.28
N GLY A 30 -5.84 -6.04 -0.38
CA GLY A 30 -5.63 -6.01 -1.82
C GLY A 30 -4.19 -5.77 -2.18
N ASP A 31 -3.95 -5.62 -3.46
CA ASP A 31 -2.62 -5.35 -3.96
C ASP A 31 -2.21 -3.92 -3.63
N ILE A 32 -0.93 -3.71 -3.46
CA ILE A 32 -0.40 -2.39 -3.17
C ILE A 32 0.76 -2.11 -4.11
N ARG A 33 0.76 -0.92 -4.68
CA ARG A 33 1.90 -0.45 -5.45
C ARG A 33 2.50 0.76 -4.76
N VAL A 34 3.80 0.73 -4.54
CA VAL A 34 4.50 1.80 -3.85
C VAL A 34 5.41 2.51 -4.83
N ASP A 35 5.09 3.75 -5.15
CA ASP A 35 5.95 4.62 -5.95
C ASP A 35 6.51 5.76 -5.10
N GLY A 36 6.03 5.90 -3.88
CA GLY A 36 6.53 6.87 -2.91
C GLY A 36 7.39 6.21 -1.86
N SER A 37 7.38 6.74 -0.66
CA SER A 37 8.18 6.23 0.45
C SER A 37 7.31 5.69 1.56
N LEU A 38 7.69 4.56 2.10
CA LEU A 38 7.02 3.98 3.24
C LEU A 38 8.04 3.63 4.30
N ASN A 39 7.82 4.13 5.51
CA ASN A 39 8.65 3.79 6.66
C ASN A 39 7.78 3.09 7.68
N GLY A 40 8.04 1.81 7.91
CA GLY A 40 7.28 1.04 8.87
C GLY A 40 6.97 -0.34 8.34
N LYS A 41 5.77 -0.81 8.61
CA LYS A 41 5.39 -2.17 8.23
C LYS A 41 4.27 -2.14 7.22
N LEU A 42 4.37 -3.05 6.27
CA LEU A 42 3.34 -3.21 5.27
C LEU A 42 2.88 -4.66 5.30
N ASN A 43 1.62 -4.86 5.57
CA ASN A 43 1.05 -6.19 5.64
C ASN A 43 -0.13 -6.26 4.69
N THR A 44 -0.05 -7.13 3.71
CA THR A 44 -1.15 -7.28 2.77
C THR A 44 -1.33 -8.73 2.41
N LYS A 45 -2.55 -9.08 2.05
CA LYS A 45 -2.86 -10.41 1.55
C LYS A 45 -2.67 -10.51 0.05
N GLY A 46 -2.50 -9.39 -0.61
CA GLY A 46 -2.27 -9.36 -2.05
C GLY A 46 -0.81 -9.22 -2.39
N LYS A 47 -0.53 -8.67 -3.54
CA LYS A 47 0.82 -8.47 -4.03
C LYS A 47 1.33 -7.10 -3.67
N VAL A 48 2.65 -6.99 -3.54
CA VAL A 48 3.29 -5.70 -3.34
C VAL A 48 4.21 -5.46 -4.52
N VAL A 49 4.04 -4.32 -5.15
CA VAL A 49 4.89 -3.89 -6.25
C VAL A 49 5.55 -2.59 -5.84
N VAL A 50 6.87 -2.54 -5.90
CA VAL A 50 7.60 -1.32 -5.60
C VAL A 50 8.15 -0.80 -6.90
N GLY A 51 7.73 0.40 -7.30
CA GLY A 51 8.19 1.00 -8.54
C GLY A 51 9.60 1.54 -8.43
N VAL A 52 10.11 2.06 -9.55
CA VAL A 52 11.51 2.51 -9.58
C VAL A 52 11.75 3.68 -8.64
N THR A 53 10.71 4.46 -8.34
CA THR A 53 10.83 5.57 -7.42
C THR A 53 10.38 5.20 -6.02
N GLY A 54 9.95 3.96 -5.82
CA GLY A 54 9.44 3.54 -4.53
C GLY A 54 10.54 3.19 -3.55
N LYS A 55 10.29 3.44 -2.28
CA LYS A 55 11.21 3.07 -1.22
C LYS A 55 10.40 2.54 -0.05
N VAL A 56 10.85 1.43 0.48
CA VAL A 56 10.23 0.87 1.67
C VAL A 56 11.33 0.61 2.68
N ASN A 57 11.21 1.25 3.84
CA ASN A 57 12.11 1.03 4.96
C ASN A 57 11.33 0.34 6.05
N GLY A 58 11.67 -0.91 6.32
CA GLY A 58 10.97 -1.67 7.34
C GLY A 58 10.64 -3.05 6.84
N GLU A 59 9.46 -3.52 7.22
CA GLU A 59 9.07 -4.89 6.90
C GLU A 59 7.91 -4.92 5.94
N ILE A 60 7.96 -5.88 5.04
CA ILE A 60 6.83 -6.17 4.16
C ILE A 60 6.42 -7.61 4.39
N SER A 61 5.14 -7.80 4.68
CA SER A 61 4.54 -9.12 4.73
C SER A 61 3.47 -9.19 3.65
N CYS A 62 3.59 -10.16 2.76
CA CYS A 62 2.56 -10.33 1.75
C CYS A 62 2.38 -11.82 1.49
N LYS A 63 1.30 -12.12 0.83
CA LYS A 63 1.03 -13.52 0.52
C LYS A 63 1.75 -13.96 -0.75
#